data_80e537cc4c6c74306440714301b97144
#
_entry.id   80e537cc4c6c74306440714301b97144
#
_cell.length_a   1.000
_cell.length_b   1.000
_cell.length_c   1.000
_cell.angle_alpha   90.00
_cell.angle_beta   90.00
_cell.angle_gamma   90.00
#
_symmetry.space_group_name_H-M   'P 1'
#
loop_
_entity.id
_entity.type
_entity.pdbx_description
1 polymer ?
#
loop_
_entity_poly.entity_id
_entity_poly.type
_entity_poly.pdbx_seq_one_letter_code
_entity_poly.pdbx_strand_id
1 'polypeptide(L)'
;MPILTTTVPQVLQRGLDEITLNKYPLMKAAVGRFLVQKSTDDGVFKSRLLWGAGLPQPIEENEEITFGTIHQEPEYEIAVQTVGGGLEVGMTMLQDAKYRIILDAVDQLTNLMAYKRAQDAAAPWNNGFNSAYTGRDGQPLFSDSHPISFASGGATTFSNVAATPSAISSASLIAAYINLMTQVNGQNLMIDANTEFFLKTSVNQRFVAKTVLGSTQLPGSANNDINPIGNEDIVLEIDRFQTSTTAWVLGIRGRHSVIWLNRMDPWRVKGGNFATQNSQYGILSRHSTGHTDWRGVTGNAGA
;
A
#
# COMPACT_ATOMS: atom_id res chain seq x y z
N MET A 1 -34.72 -39.50 -10.87
CA MET A 1 -33.62 -39.44 -11.85
C MET A 1 -32.34 -39.83 -11.16
N PRO A 2 -31.57 -40.79 -11.67
CA PRO A 2 -30.27 -41.08 -11.07
C PRO A 2 -29.36 -39.85 -11.23
N ILE A 3 -28.73 -39.42 -10.15
CA ILE A 3 -27.72 -38.37 -10.18
C ILE A 3 -26.52 -38.95 -10.94
N LEU A 4 -26.38 -38.54 -12.20
CA LEU A 4 -25.23 -38.94 -13.01
C LEU A 4 -23.94 -38.38 -12.40
N THR A 5 -22.88 -39.15 -12.38
CA THR A 5 -21.53 -38.78 -11.89
C THR A 5 -20.97 -37.52 -12.54
N THR A 6 -21.49 -37.09 -13.70
CA THR A 6 -21.17 -35.87 -14.43
C THR A 6 -21.80 -34.61 -13.84
N THR A 7 -22.90 -34.72 -13.07
CA THR A 7 -23.58 -33.53 -12.47
C THR A 7 -22.96 -33.11 -11.13
N VAL A 8 -22.32 -34.00 -10.42
CA VAL A 8 -21.68 -33.75 -9.13
C VAL A 8 -20.52 -32.72 -9.22
N PRO A 9 -19.60 -32.85 -10.19
CA PRO A 9 -18.56 -31.82 -10.37
C PRO A 9 -19.10 -30.45 -10.70
N GLN A 10 -20.24 -30.35 -11.41
CA GLN A 10 -20.87 -29.07 -11.77
C GLN A 10 -21.52 -28.39 -10.56
N VAL A 11 -22.20 -29.15 -9.69
CA VAL A 11 -22.79 -28.62 -8.45
C VAL A 11 -21.70 -28.14 -7.49
N LEU A 12 -20.64 -28.93 -7.34
CA LEU A 12 -19.50 -28.54 -6.55
C LEU A 12 -18.83 -27.28 -7.11
N GLN A 13 -18.67 -27.18 -8.43
CA GLN A 13 -18.09 -26.01 -9.08
C GLN A 13 -18.89 -24.73 -8.83
N ARG A 14 -20.23 -24.78 -8.89
CA ARG A 14 -21.10 -23.64 -8.57
C ARG A 14 -20.93 -23.20 -7.11
N GLY A 15 -20.91 -24.12 -6.15
CA GLY A 15 -20.66 -23.79 -4.75
C GLY A 15 -19.28 -23.13 -4.52
N LEU A 16 -18.27 -23.61 -5.22
CA LEU A 16 -16.94 -23.02 -5.19
C LEU A 16 -16.90 -21.61 -5.79
N ASP A 17 -17.64 -21.37 -6.88
CA ASP A 17 -17.77 -20.05 -7.53
C ASP A 17 -18.44 -19.07 -6.59
N GLU A 18 -19.51 -19.48 -5.93
CA GLU A 18 -20.24 -18.65 -4.99
C GLU A 18 -19.39 -18.23 -3.79
N ILE A 19 -18.63 -19.15 -3.19
CA ILE A 19 -17.72 -18.85 -2.07
C ILE A 19 -16.70 -17.81 -2.48
N THR A 20 -16.09 -17.95 -3.66
CA THR A 20 -15.06 -17.02 -4.13
C THR A 20 -15.64 -15.64 -4.43
N LEU A 21 -16.79 -15.57 -5.09
CA LEU A 21 -17.48 -14.31 -5.41
C LEU A 21 -17.92 -13.57 -4.15
N ASN A 22 -18.45 -14.25 -3.15
CA ASN A 22 -18.89 -13.64 -1.90
C ASN A 22 -17.72 -13.06 -1.06
N LYS A 23 -16.53 -13.64 -1.17
CA LYS A 23 -15.35 -13.17 -0.44
C LYS A 23 -14.50 -12.16 -1.20
N TYR A 24 -14.72 -11.99 -2.50
CA TYR A 24 -13.98 -11.04 -3.31
C TYR A 24 -14.02 -9.58 -2.79
N PRO A 25 -15.17 -9.04 -2.33
CA PRO A 25 -15.20 -7.69 -1.75
C PRO A 25 -14.29 -7.53 -0.53
N LEU A 26 -14.18 -8.58 0.31
CA LEU A 26 -13.28 -8.57 1.48
C LEU A 26 -11.81 -8.52 1.07
N MET A 27 -11.44 -9.24 0.03
CA MET A 27 -10.07 -9.22 -0.52
C MET A 27 -9.70 -7.84 -1.07
N LYS A 28 -10.65 -7.16 -1.70
CA LYS A 28 -10.46 -5.82 -2.25
C LYS A 28 -10.37 -4.76 -1.15
N ALA A 29 -11.22 -4.84 -0.14
CA ALA A 29 -11.26 -3.90 0.98
C ALA A 29 -9.97 -3.91 1.81
N ALA A 30 -9.33 -5.07 1.98
CA ALA A 30 -8.07 -5.19 2.72
C ALA A 30 -6.92 -4.40 2.09
N VAL A 31 -6.94 -4.24 0.75
CA VAL A 31 -5.90 -3.55 -0.02
C VAL A 31 -6.11 -2.04 -0.09
N GLY A 32 -7.38 -1.58 -0.11
CA GLY A 32 -7.73 -0.19 -0.43
C GLY A 32 -7.44 0.85 0.65
N ARG A 33 -7.02 0.43 1.85
CA ARG A 33 -6.90 1.35 3.00
C ARG A 33 -5.66 2.24 2.97
N PHE A 34 -4.52 1.70 2.50
CA PHE A 34 -3.22 2.33 2.70
C PHE A 34 -2.48 2.61 1.40
N LEU A 35 -3.03 2.23 0.26
CA LEU A 35 -2.34 2.24 -1.02
C LEU A 35 -3.18 2.91 -2.10
N VAL A 36 -2.52 3.62 -2.98
CA VAL A 36 -3.13 4.14 -4.20
C VAL A 36 -3.30 2.98 -5.18
N GLN A 37 -4.53 2.64 -5.53
CA GLN A 37 -4.81 1.54 -6.45
C GLN A 37 -4.57 1.98 -7.89
N LYS A 38 -3.77 1.20 -8.62
CA LYS A 38 -3.54 1.31 -10.06
C LYS A 38 -3.75 -0.04 -10.73
N SER A 39 -4.20 -0.02 -11.97
CA SER A 39 -4.30 -1.22 -12.82
C SER A 39 -3.30 -1.13 -13.97
N THR A 40 -2.85 -2.27 -14.46
CA THR A 40 -2.00 -2.39 -15.65
C THR A 40 -2.39 -3.63 -16.44
N ASP A 41 -2.28 -3.55 -17.76
CA ASP A 41 -2.44 -4.70 -18.64
C ASP A 41 -1.08 -5.35 -18.99
N ASP A 42 0.03 -4.67 -18.66
CA ASP A 42 1.38 -5.11 -18.92
C ASP A 42 1.96 -5.95 -17.76
N GLY A 43 3.01 -6.71 -18.05
CA GLY A 43 3.78 -7.47 -17.05
C GLY A 43 4.66 -6.62 -16.16
N VAL A 44 4.94 -5.39 -16.59
CA VAL A 44 5.78 -4.41 -15.88
C VAL A 44 5.07 -3.06 -15.94
N PHE A 45 4.87 -2.46 -14.78
CA PHE A 45 4.35 -1.10 -14.70
C PHE A 45 5.50 -0.11 -14.75
N LYS A 46 5.42 0.84 -15.70
CA LYS A 46 6.42 1.89 -15.91
C LYS A 46 5.89 3.22 -15.40
N SER A 47 6.62 3.87 -14.52
CA SER A 47 6.29 5.18 -13.98
C SER A 47 7.31 6.21 -14.40
N ARG A 48 6.83 7.30 -15.00
CA ARG A 48 7.64 8.47 -15.36
C ARG A 48 7.12 9.68 -14.62
N LEU A 49 8.01 10.50 -14.13
CA LEU A 49 7.66 11.77 -13.50
C LEU A 49 8.27 12.90 -14.34
N LEU A 50 7.46 13.88 -14.63
CA LEU A 50 7.85 15.06 -15.42
C LEU A 50 7.67 16.30 -14.55
N TRP A 51 8.67 17.14 -14.54
CA TRP A 51 8.62 18.46 -13.94
C TRP A 51 8.83 19.51 -15.04
N GLY A 52 7.98 20.52 -15.09
CA GLY A 52 8.04 21.48 -16.21
C GLY A 52 8.06 22.93 -15.80
N ALA A 53 8.40 23.75 -16.73
CA ALA A 53 8.19 25.16 -16.97
C ALA A 53 8.60 26.20 -15.90
N GLY A 54 8.74 25.86 -14.61
CA GLY A 54 8.97 26.87 -13.56
C GLY A 54 7.70 27.66 -13.19
N LEU A 55 7.84 28.59 -12.26
CA LEU A 55 6.75 29.47 -11.86
C LEU A 55 6.49 30.53 -12.96
N PRO A 56 5.23 30.81 -13.32
CA PRO A 56 4.89 31.94 -14.16
C PRO A 56 5.40 33.24 -13.54
N GLN A 57 5.98 34.10 -14.35
CA GLN A 57 6.46 35.43 -13.96
C GLN A 57 5.48 36.49 -14.45
N PRO A 58 5.35 37.63 -13.75
CA PRO A 58 4.65 38.77 -14.27
C PRO A 58 5.31 39.22 -15.59
N ILE A 59 4.52 39.57 -16.58
CA ILE A 59 4.98 40.00 -17.91
C ILE A 59 4.49 41.44 -18.10
N GLU A 60 5.39 42.32 -18.47
CA GLU A 60 5.05 43.69 -18.85
C GLU A 60 4.57 43.79 -20.28
N GLU A 61 3.99 44.93 -20.66
CA GLU A 61 3.50 45.16 -22.02
C GLU A 61 4.67 45.12 -23.01
N ASN A 62 4.56 44.24 -24.03
CA ASN A 62 5.57 43.92 -25.05
C ASN A 62 6.77 43.07 -24.56
N GLU A 63 6.71 42.47 -23.41
CA GLU A 63 7.74 41.54 -22.96
C GLU A 63 7.45 40.10 -23.48
N GLU A 64 8.51 39.37 -23.81
CA GLU A 64 8.39 37.96 -24.28
C GLU A 64 8.13 37.00 -23.14
N ILE A 65 7.28 36.02 -23.38
CA ILE A 65 7.01 34.92 -22.45
C ILE A 65 8.27 34.07 -22.27
N THR A 66 8.69 33.88 -21.02
CA THR A 66 9.81 32.99 -20.70
C THR A 66 9.34 31.52 -20.76
N PHE A 67 9.94 30.74 -21.64
CA PHE A 67 9.67 29.31 -21.75
C PHE A 67 10.63 28.52 -20.85
N GLY A 68 10.04 27.71 -19.93
CA GLY A 68 10.81 26.79 -19.10
C GLY A 68 11.05 25.47 -19.81
N THR A 69 12.04 24.71 -19.33
CA THR A 69 12.39 23.38 -19.85
C THR A 69 11.67 22.31 -19.07
N ILE A 70 11.11 21.31 -19.76
CA ILE A 70 10.54 20.12 -19.13
C ILE A 70 11.67 19.13 -18.83
N HIS A 71 11.80 18.73 -17.58
CA HIS A 71 12.73 17.73 -17.13
C HIS A 71 12.00 16.40 -16.85
N GLN A 72 12.56 15.30 -17.35
CA GLN A 72 12.08 13.96 -17.09
C GLN A 72 13.00 13.30 -16.07
N GLU A 73 12.39 12.75 -15.01
CA GLU A 73 13.11 11.91 -14.05
C GLU A 73 13.32 10.49 -14.59
N PRO A 74 14.25 9.72 -14.00
CA PRO A 74 14.49 8.33 -14.38
C PRO A 74 13.19 7.51 -14.39
N GLU A 75 13.06 6.61 -15.36
CA GLU A 75 11.96 5.65 -15.42
C GLU A 75 12.10 4.63 -14.29
N TYR A 76 10.99 4.37 -13.60
CA TYR A 76 10.93 3.36 -12.55
C TYR A 76 9.97 2.25 -12.95
N GLU A 77 10.40 1.00 -12.78
CA GLU A 77 9.67 -0.18 -13.20
C GLU A 77 9.28 -1.05 -11.99
N ILE A 78 8.04 -1.49 -11.95
CA ILE A 78 7.53 -2.44 -10.97
C ILE A 78 7.04 -3.68 -11.71
N ALA A 79 7.72 -4.82 -11.53
CA ALA A 79 7.31 -6.09 -12.11
C ALA A 79 6.06 -6.65 -11.40
N VAL A 80 5.09 -7.11 -12.19
CA VAL A 80 3.90 -7.77 -11.67
C VAL A 80 4.22 -9.21 -11.30
N GLN A 81 3.89 -9.59 -10.06
CA GLN A 81 4.07 -10.95 -9.56
C GLN A 81 2.79 -11.76 -9.71
N THR A 82 2.94 -13.06 -9.92
CA THR A 82 1.84 -14.01 -9.86
C THR A 82 1.87 -14.70 -8.51
N VAL A 83 0.80 -14.53 -7.74
CA VAL A 83 0.63 -15.14 -6.43
C VAL A 83 -0.49 -16.17 -6.53
N GLY A 84 -0.26 -17.35 -6.00
CA GLY A 84 -1.26 -18.40 -6.05
C GLY A 84 -1.09 -19.45 -4.97
N GLY A 85 -2.17 -20.15 -4.72
CA GLY A 85 -2.20 -21.30 -3.85
C GLY A 85 -3.21 -22.33 -4.38
N GLY A 86 -3.04 -23.58 -4.02
CA GLY A 86 -3.93 -24.63 -4.48
C GLY A 86 -4.08 -25.75 -3.45
N LEU A 87 -5.09 -26.55 -3.67
CA LEU A 87 -5.35 -27.80 -2.92
C LEU A 87 -5.62 -28.93 -3.90
N GLU A 88 -5.27 -30.13 -3.48
CA GLU A 88 -5.48 -31.36 -4.23
C GLU A 88 -6.48 -32.25 -3.45
N VAL A 89 -7.47 -32.75 -4.16
CA VAL A 89 -8.55 -33.56 -3.58
C VAL A 89 -8.51 -34.94 -4.22
N GLY A 90 -8.36 -35.97 -3.40
CA GLY A 90 -8.34 -37.35 -3.86
C GLY A 90 -9.67 -37.77 -4.47
N MET A 91 -9.61 -38.65 -5.48
CA MET A 91 -10.78 -39.20 -6.15
C MET A 91 -11.73 -39.92 -5.20
N THR A 92 -11.17 -40.61 -4.22
CA THR A 92 -11.98 -41.35 -3.18
C THR A 92 -12.84 -40.40 -2.33
N MET A 93 -12.29 -39.19 -1.97
CA MET A 93 -13.07 -38.18 -1.25
C MET A 93 -14.26 -37.67 -2.07
N LEU A 94 -14.07 -37.54 -3.38
CA LEU A 94 -15.14 -37.13 -4.31
C LEU A 94 -16.18 -38.22 -4.46
N GLN A 95 -15.78 -39.51 -4.51
CA GLN A 95 -16.68 -40.67 -4.60
C GLN A 95 -17.46 -40.91 -3.31
N ASP A 96 -16.83 -40.67 -2.16
CA ASP A 96 -17.46 -40.78 -0.84
C ASP A 96 -18.40 -39.61 -0.51
N ALA A 97 -18.64 -38.72 -1.46
CA ALA A 97 -19.52 -37.55 -1.32
C ALA A 97 -19.18 -36.59 -0.14
N LYS A 98 -17.90 -36.50 0.25
CA LYS A 98 -17.43 -35.61 1.33
C LYS A 98 -17.36 -34.15 0.88
N TYR A 99 -18.36 -33.67 0.16
CA TYR A 99 -18.36 -32.34 -0.50
C TYR A 99 -18.24 -31.20 0.49
N ARG A 100 -18.79 -31.28 1.69
CA ARG A 100 -18.70 -30.25 2.71
C ARG A 100 -17.26 -29.97 3.10
N ILE A 101 -16.44 -30.99 3.31
CA ILE A 101 -15.02 -30.86 3.65
C ILE A 101 -14.27 -30.17 2.52
N ILE A 102 -14.59 -30.48 1.28
CA ILE A 102 -13.97 -29.89 0.10
C ILE A 102 -14.34 -28.40 0.00
N LEU A 103 -15.61 -28.04 0.21
CA LEU A 103 -16.07 -26.67 0.21
C LEU A 103 -15.40 -25.85 1.33
N ASP A 104 -15.30 -26.40 2.53
CA ASP A 104 -14.63 -25.77 3.68
C ASP A 104 -13.13 -25.55 3.38
N ALA A 105 -12.45 -26.50 2.73
CA ALA A 105 -11.05 -26.37 2.35
C ALA A 105 -10.83 -25.27 1.30
N VAL A 106 -11.73 -25.15 0.31
CA VAL A 106 -11.65 -24.07 -0.69
C VAL A 106 -12.00 -22.71 -0.08
N ASP A 107 -12.92 -22.66 0.88
CA ASP A 107 -13.20 -21.47 1.65
C ASP A 107 -11.95 -20.99 2.42
N GLN A 108 -11.24 -21.92 3.06
CA GLN A 108 -9.96 -21.62 3.71
C GLN A 108 -8.91 -21.10 2.72
N LEU A 109 -8.78 -21.74 1.54
CA LEU A 109 -7.86 -21.29 0.50
C LEU A 109 -8.17 -19.85 0.05
N THR A 110 -9.45 -19.52 -0.08
CA THR A 110 -9.91 -18.17 -0.43
C THR A 110 -9.54 -17.15 0.66
N ASN A 111 -9.70 -17.51 1.94
CA ASN A 111 -9.28 -16.69 3.07
C ASN A 111 -7.77 -16.48 3.10
N LEU A 112 -6.98 -17.53 2.81
CA LEU A 112 -5.52 -17.43 2.73
C LEU A 112 -5.06 -16.49 1.60
N MET A 113 -5.74 -16.48 0.46
CA MET A 113 -5.48 -15.52 -0.61
C MET A 113 -5.77 -14.08 -0.16
N ALA A 114 -6.89 -13.84 0.54
CA ALA A 114 -7.20 -12.52 1.10
C ALA A 114 -6.14 -12.08 2.13
N TYR A 115 -5.71 -12.99 2.99
CA TYR A 115 -4.65 -12.76 3.96
C TYR A 115 -3.32 -12.39 3.29
N LYS A 116 -2.91 -13.15 2.27
CA LYS A 116 -1.69 -12.88 1.50
C LYS A 116 -1.73 -11.51 0.83
N ARG A 117 -2.84 -11.15 0.20
CA ARG A 117 -3.01 -9.82 -0.42
C ARG A 117 -2.90 -8.69 0.61
N ALA A 118 -3.47 -8.86 1.80
CA ALA A 118 -3.36 -7.88 2.87
C ALA A 118 -1.92 -7.77 3.41
N GLN A 119 -1.20 -8.88 3.51
CA GLN A 119 0.22 -8.91 3.85
C GLN A 119 1.08 -8.20 2.80
N ASP A 120 0.81 -8.46 1.51
CA ASP A 120 1.52 -7.80 0.40
C ASP A 120 1.22 -6.29 0.35
N ALA A 121 0.01 -5.87 0.73
CA ALA A 121 -0.34 -4.46 0.85
C ALA A 121 0.46 -3.73 1.96
N ALA A 122 0.85 -4.43 3.01
CA ALA A 122 1.68 -3.88 4.07
C ALA A 122 3.19 -3.87 3.72
N ALA A 123 3.61 -4.65 2.71
CA ALA A 123 5.03 -4.85 2.40
C ALA A 123 5.80 -3.56 2.07
N PRO A 124 5.30 -2.60 1.27
CA PRO A 124 6.02 -1.36 0.98
C PRO A 124 6.29 -0.53 2.24
N TRP A 125 5.36 -0.54 3.18
CA TRP A 125 5.48 0.17 4.45
C TRP A 125 6.47 -0.50 5.41
N ASN A 126 6.42 -1.84 5.48
CA ASN A 126 7.33 -2.64 6.32
C ASN A 126 8.79 -2.54 5.85
N ASN A 127 8.98 -2.44 4.53
CA ASN A 127 10.28 -2.31 3.91
C ASN A 127 10.68 -0.83 3.67
N GLY A 128 9.89 0.12 4.15
CA GLY A 128 10.10 1.53 3.86
C GLY A 128 11.43 2.09 4.37
N PHE A 129 12.02 1.51 5.41
CA PHE A 129 13.35 1.87 5.93
C PHE A 129 14.48 0.96 5.43
N ASN A 130 14.16 -0.04 4.60
CA ASN A 130 15.15 -1.02 4.14
C ASN A 130 15.80 -0.58 2.82
N SER A 131 17.09 -0.35 2.83
CA SER A 131 17.89 0.05 1.67
C SER A 131 17.91 -0.94 0.50
N ALA A 132 17.44 -2.18 0.69
CA ALA A 132 17.29 -3.15 -0.40
C ALA A 132 16.01 -2.89 -1.24
N TYR A 133 15.07 -2.10 -0.75
CA TYR A 133 13.79 -1.78 -1.41
C TYR A 133 13.75 -0.31 -1.80
N THR A 134 14.36 0.00 -2.93
CA THR A 134 14.54 1.37 -3.40
C THR A 134 13.43 1.83 -4.35
N GLY A 135 13.15 3.11 -4.33
CA GLY A 135 12.30 3.80 -5.29
C GLY A 135 13.04 4.24 -6.55
N ARG A 136 12.42 5.18 -7.27
CA ARG A 136 12.97 5.80 -8.49
C ARG A 136 14.32 6.48 -8.25
N ASP A 137 14.50 7.05 -7.09
CA ASP A 137 15.66 7.82 -6.66
C ASP A 137 16.82 6.96 -6.12
N GLY A 138 16.64 5.63 -6.12
CA GLY A 138 17.62 4.69 -5.57
C GLY A 138 17.65 4.67 -4.03
N GLN A 139 16.74 5.38 -3.38
CA GLN A 139 16.60 5.42 -1.92
C GLN A 139 15.40 4.59 -1.45
N PRO A 140 15.40 4.08 -0.20
CA PRO A 140 14.21 3.49 0.40
C PRO A 140 13.11 4.54 0.55
N LEU A 141 11.86 4.12 0.80
CA LEU A 141 10.72 5.02 0.95
C LEU A 141 10.94 6.10 2.03
N PHE A 142 11.61 5.75 3.11
CA PHE A 142 12.00 6.65 4.20
C PHE A 142 13.52 6.76 4.25
N SER A 143 14.05 7.91 3.87
CA SER A 143 15.47 8.21 3.84
C SER A 143 15.73 9.66 4.26
N ASP A 144 16.92 9.93 4.72
CA ASP A 144 17.41 11.27 5.05
C ASP A 144 17.97 12.02 3.84
N SER A 145 18.07 11.37 2.68
CA SER A 145 18.84 11.85 1.52
C SER A 145 18.13 11.65 0.18
N HIS A 146 16.82 11.90 0.14
CA HIS A 146 16.07 11.88 -1.12
C HIS A 146 16.46 13.07 -2.01
N PRO A 147 16.91 12.86 -3.26
CA PRO A 147 17.14 13.95 -4.18
C PRO A 147 15.82 14.69 -4.51
N ILE A 148 15.84 16.01 -4.43
CA ILE A 148 14.67 16.83 -4.77
C ILE A 148 14.42 16.80 -6.26
N SER A 149 15.49 16.91 -7.07
CA SER A 149 15.42 16.86 -8.52
C SER A 149 16.67 16.23 -9.12
N PHE A 150 16.48 15.38 -10.12
CA PHE A 150 17.57 14.81 -10.91
C PHE A 150 18.14 15.80 -11.94
N ALA A 151 17.37 16.83 -12.29
CA ALA A 151 17.83 17.91 -13.21
C ALA A 151 19.05 18.67 -12.67
N SER A 152 19.18 18.78 -11.34
CA SER A 152 20.31 19.43 -10.66
C SER A 152 21.45 18.45 -10.31
N GLY A 153 21.46 17.25 -10.89
CA GLY A 153 22.42 16.20 -10.52
C GLY A 153 22.23 15.62 -9.13
N GLY A 154 21.04 15.79 -8.52
CA GLY A 154 20.72 15.25 -7.19
C GLY A 154 21.43 15.98 -6.02
N ALA A 155 22.00 17.15 -6.25
CA ALA A 155 22.82 17.86 -5.26
C ALA A 155 22.03 18.32 -4.03
N THR A 156 20.74 18.62 -4.20
CA THR A 156 19.86 19.03 -3.09
C THR A 156 19.00 17.87 -2.66
N THR A 157 19.07 17.54 -1.38
CA THR A 157 18.33 16.41 -0.80
C THR A 157 17.31 16.88 0.23
N PHE A 158 16.28 16.06 0.43
CA PHE A 158 15.26 16.23 1.46
C PHE A 158 15.17 14.97 2.31
N SER A 159 14.97 15.13 3.63
CA SER A 159 14.74 14.04 4.57
C SER A 159 13.25 13.90 4.85
N ASN A 160 12.67 12.73 4.56
CA ASN A 160 11.31 12.38 4.96
C ASN A 160 11.27 11.40 6.14
N VAL A 161 12.36 11.30 6.88
CA VAL A 161 12.49 10.47 8.08
C VAL A 161 12.84 11.35 9.28
N ALA A 162 12.36 10.97 10.46
CA ALA A 162 12.74 11.62 11.71
C ALA A 162 14.24 11.40 11.97
N ALA A 163 14.98 12.47 12.22
CA ALA A 163 16.43 12.40 12.52
C ALA A 163 16.74 11.50 13.71
N THR A 164 15.84 11.46 14.70
CA THR A 164 15.94 10.55 15.85
C THR A 164 14.64 9.75 15.95
N PRO A 165 14.71 8.41 15.92
CA PRO A 165 13.56 7.56 16.16
C PRO A 165 12.87 7.91 17.50
N SER A 166 11.57 8.04 17.48
CA SER A 166 10.79 8.46 18.65
C SER A 166 9.42 7.79 18.69
N ALA A 167 8.91 7.55 19.90
CA ALA A 167 7.56 7.06 20.09
C ALA A 167 6.51 8.10 19.65
N ILE A 168 5.28 7.64 19.40
CA ILE A 168 4.16 8.53 19.08
C ILE A 168 3.87 9.45 20.29
N SER A 169 3.99 10.74 20.05
CA SER A 169 3.67 11.81 20.99
C SER A 169 3.17 13.04 20.25
N SER A 170 2.57 13.99 20.94
CA SER A 170 2.15 15.24 20.29
C SER A 170 3.33 15.96 19.64
N ALA A 171 4.48 16.04 20.32
CA ALA A 171 5.70 16.67 19.79
C ALA A 171 6.23 15.97 18.53
N SER A 172 6.33 14.64 18.54
CA SER A 172 6.82 13.89 17.38
C SER A 172 5.88 13.96 16.17
N LEU A 173 4.56 14.00 16.41
CA LEU A 173 3.57 14.19 15.35
C LEU A 173 3.61 15.60 14.76
N ILE A 174 3.77 16.64 15.59
CA ILE A 174 3.95 18.02 15.11
C ILE A 174 5.19 18.14 14.23
N ALA A 175 6.31 17.56 14.66
CA ALA A 175 7.53 17.57 13.87
C ALA A 175 7.35 16.84 12.51
N ALA A 176 6.67 15.70 12.50
CA ALA A 176 6.36 14.98 11.28
C ALA A 176 5.37 15.75 10.38
N TYR A 177 4.39 16.42 10.95
CA TYR A 177 3.45 17.26 10.22
C TYR A 177 4.16 18.43 9.54
N ILE A 178 5.05 19.14 10.25
CA ILE A 178 5.84 20.23 9.68
C ILE A 178 6.75 19.68 8.55
N ASN A 179 7.41 18.56 8.77
CA ASN A 179 8.23 17.91 7.74
C ASN A 179 7.42 17.62 6.49
N LEU A 180 6.21 17.08 6.65
CA LEU A 180 5.32 16.73 5.55
C LEU A 180 4.85 17.98 4.77
N MET A 181 4.50 19.06 5.49
CA MET A 181 4.06 20.33 4.91
C MET A 181 5.18 21.10 4.19
N THR A 182 6.43 20.86 4.57
CA THR A 182 7.61 21.49 3.95
C THR A 182 8.20 20.69 2.80
N GLN A 183 7.62 19.53 2.46
CA GLN A 183 8.06 18.74 1.31
C GLN A 183 7.90 19.55 0.02
N VAL A 184 8.88 19.40 -0.87
CA VAL A 184 8.92 20.11 -2.16
C VAL A 184 8.90 19.13 -3.33
N ASN A 185 8.38 19.61 -4.45
CA ASN A 185 8.42 18.90 -5.72
C ASN A 185 9.79 19.06 -6.42
N GLY A 186 9.95 18.45 -7.60
CA GLY A 186 11.20 18.55 -8.38
C GLY A 186 11.58 19.95 -8.85
N GLN A 187 10.72 20.94 -8.68
CA GLN A 187 10.95 22.37 -8.96
C GLN A 187 11.21 23.19 -7.70
N ASN A 188 11.40 22.54 -6.55
CA ASN A 188 11.56 23.17 -5.24
C ASN A 188 10.33 24.00 -4.80
N LEU A 189 9.13 23.62 -5.27
CA LEU A 189 7.86 24.20 -4.85
C LEU A 189 7.22 23.30 -3.80
N MET A 190 6.61 23.89 -2.78
CA MET A 190 5.87 23.15 -1.75
C MET A 190 4.75 22.33 -2.39
N ILE A 191 4.55 21.13 -1.87
CA ILE A 191 3.46 20.26 -2.31
C ILE A 191 2.17 20.77 -1.65
N ASP A 192 1.11 20.88 -2.45
CA ASP A 192 -0.22 21.20 -1.93
C ASP A 192 -0.70 20.10 -0.99
N ALA A 193 -0.88 20.44 0.28
CA ALA A 193 -1.22 19.53 1.36
C ALA A 193 -2.65 19.75 1.90
N ASN A 194 -3.49 20.45 1.17
CA ASN A 194 -4.87 20.73 1.59
C ASN A 194 -5.79 19.49 1.44
N THR A 195 -5.43 18.38 2.12
CA THR A 195 -6.11 17.09 2.06
C THR A 195 -6.06 16.39 3.41
N GLU A 196 -6.83 15.33 3.57
CA GLU A 196 -6.85 14.48 4.76
C GLU A 196 -5.47 13.85 5.03
N PHE A 197 -5.04 13.92 6.28
CA PHE A 197 -3.85 13.23 6.75
C PHE A 197 -4.23 11.86 7.31
N PHE A 198 -3.30 10.93 7.24
CA PHE A 198 -3.45 9.63 7.91
C PHE A 198 -2.21 9.31 8.75
N LEU A 199 -2.45 8.76 9.94
CA LEU A 199 -1.41 8.18 10.78
C LEU A 199 -1.51 6.66 10.72
N LYS A 200 -0.53 6.02 10.07
CA LYS A 200 -0.44 4.57 9.99
C LYS A 200 0.49 4.03 11.06
N THR A 201 0.02 3.07 11.84
CA THR A 201 0.79 2.45 12.91
C THR A 201 0.38 1.00 13.17
N SER A 202 1.17 0.29 13.98
CA SER A 202 0.89 -1.08 14.41
C SER A 202 -0.27 -1.17 15.40
N VAL A 203 -0.81 -2.38 15.57
CA VAL A 203 -1.85 -2.66 16.56
C VAL A 203 -1.40 -2.29 17.98
N ASN A 204 -0.11 -2.47 18.29
CA ASN A 204 0.45 -2.21 19.63
C ASN A 204 0.37 -0.73 20.02
N GLN A 205 0.48 0.18 19.06
CA GLN A 205 0.46 1.62 19.31
C GLN A 205 -0.94 2.24 19.17
N ARG A 206 -1.96 1.45 18.86
CA ARG A 206 -3.32 1.92 18.60
C ARG A 206 -3.84 2.85 19.70
N PHE A 207 -3.70 2.45 20.96
CA PHE A 207 -4.27 3.21 22.08
C PHE A 207 -3.47 4.47 22.38
N VAL A 208 -2.15 4.42 22.26
CA VAL A 208 -1.27 5.59 22.38
C VAL A 208 -1.62 6.62 21.30
N ALA A 209 -1.68 6.19 20.04
CA ALA A 209 -2.05 7.06 18.93
C ALA A 209 -3.46 7.66 19.12
N LYS A 210 -4.43 6.85 19.56
CA LYS A 210 -5.79 7.33 19.83
C LYS A 210 -5.84 8.35 20.99
N THR A 211 -5.02 8.16 22.03
CA THR A 211 -4.93 9.13 23.15
C THR A 211 -4.34 10.45 22.66
N VAL A 212 -3.25 10.41 21.87
CA VAL A 212 -2.61 11.64 21.38
C VAL A 212 -3.50 12.39 20.40
N LEU A 213 -4.18 11.70 19.47
CA LEU A 213 -5.06 12.34 18.48
C LEU A 213 -6.41 12.78 19.06
N GLY A 214 -6.91 12.10 20.08
CA GLY A 214 -8.24 12.37 20.64
C GLY A 214 -8.24 13.24 21.90
N SER A 215 -7.07 13.60 22.43
CA SER A 215 -6.98 14.43 23.63
C SER A 215 -7.03 15.92 23.27
N THR A 216 -7.89 16.66 23.92
CA THR A 216 -7.97 18.14 23.81
C THR A 216 -6.83 18.83 24.58
N GLN A 217 -6.31 18.16 25.62
CA GLN A 217 -5.20 18.61 26.43
C GLN A 217 -3.96 17.75 26.14
N LEU A 218 -2.78 18.33 26.37
CA LEU A 218 -1.51 17.64 26.13
C LEU A 218 -1.37 16.46 27.10
N PRO A 219 -1.32 15.20 26.63
CA PRO A 219 -1.16 14.05 27.50
C PRO A 219 0.16 14.13 28.28
N GLY A 220 0.09 13.98 29.62
CA GLY A 220 1.25 14.02 30.49
C GLY A 220 1.67 15.41 30.97
N SER A 221 0.95 16.49 30.62
CA SER A 221 1.13 17.83 31.17
C SER A 221 0.22 18.04 32.39
N ALA A 222 0.76 18.63 33.45
CA ALA A 222 -0.02 19.04 34.62
C ALA A 222 -0.66 20.42 34.45
N ASN A 223 -0.27 21.19 33.42
CA ASN A 223 -0.59 22.60 33.26
C ASN A 223 -1.83 22.88 32.42
N ASN A 224 -2.58 21.87 32.06
CA ASN A 224 -3.78 22.01 31.21
C ASN A 224 -3.50 22.60 29.80
N ASP A 225 -2.30 22.31 29.26
CA ASP A 225 -1.86 22.80 27.95
C ASP A 225 -2.74 22.21 26.83
N ILE A 226 -3.02 23.01 25.82
CA ILE A 226 -3.80 22.58 24.65
C ILE A 226 -2.96 21.63 23.79
N ASN A 227 -3.57 20.54 23.33
CA ASN A 227 -2.98 19.63 22.35
C ASN A 227 -3.28 20.13 20.92
N PRO A 228 -2.33 20.72 20.21
CA PRO A 228 -2.60 21.28 18.88
C PRO A 228 -2.91 20.19 17.84
N ILE A 229 -2.35 19.00 17.96
CA ILE A 229 -2.58 17.87 17.05
C ILE A 229 -3.99 17.28 17.17
N GLY A 230 -4.63 17.42 18.32
CA GLY A 230 -5.99 16.92 18.53
C GLY A 230 -7.08 17.62 17.68
N ASN A 231 -6.77 18.79 17.13
CA ASN A 231 -7.66 19.56 16.26
C ASN A 231 -7.39 19.34 14.76
N GLU A 232 -6.31 18.64 14.42
CA GLU A 232 -5.98 18.35 13.03
C GLU A 232 -6.76 17.13 12.53
N ASP A 233 -7.18 17.17 11.26
CA ASP A 233 -7.92 16.07 10.63
C ASP A 233 -6.97 14.93 10.23
N ILE A 234 -6.55 14.15 11.22
CA ILE A 234 -5.65 13.01 11.06
C ILE A 234 -6.41 11.71 11.29
N VAL A 235 -6.62 10.95 10.25
CA VAL A 235 -7.28 9.64 10.33
C VAL A 235 -6.30 8.57 10.83
N LEU A 236 -6.64 7.92 11.95
CA LEU A 236 -5.83 6.82 12.49
C LEU A 236 -6.08 5.53 11.72
N GLU A 237 -5.04 5.01 11.12
CA GLU A 237 -5.04 3.77 10.34
C GLU A 237 -4.19 2.69 11.02
N ILE A 238 -4.82 1.57 11.40
CA ILE A 238 -4.14 0.48 12.09
C ILE A 238 -3.86 -0.66 11.12
N ASP A 239 -2.58 -1.00 10.96
CA ASP A 239 -2.14 -2.11 10.14
C ASP A 239 -1.79 -3.33 11.00
N ARG A 240 -2.50 -4.44 10.74
CA ARG A 240 -2.26 -5.73 11.44
C ARG A 240 -1.02 -6.46 10.95
N PHE A 241 -0.57 -6.13 9.73
CA PHE A 241 0.57 -6.78 9.08
C PHE A 241 1.86 -5.96 9.19
N GLN A 242 1.84 -4.87 9.96
CA GLN A 242 3.03 -4.12 10.25
C GLN A 242 3.98 -4.95 11.13
N THR A 243 5.21 -5.15 10.65
CA THR A 243 6.22 -5.97 11.34
C THR A 243 6.87 -5.24 12.51
N SER A 244 7.12 -3.94 12.36
CA SER A 244 7.61 -3.13 13.46
C SER A 244 6.50 -2.79 14.44
N THR A 245 6.74 -2.98 15.72
CA THR A 245 5.80 -2.65 16.80
C THR A 245 5.81 -1.17 17.16
N THR A 246 6.87 -0.44 16.83
CA THR A 246 7.12 0.94 17.23
C THR A 246 7.10 1.94 16.08
N ALA A 247 7.38 1.51 14.85
CA ALA A 247 7.37 2.39 13.68
C ALA A 247 5.98 2.95 13.38
N TRP A 248 5.95 4.18 12.89
CA TRP A 248 4.74 4.85 12.45
C TRP A 248 5.01 5.78 11.27
N VAL A 249 3.97 6.07 10.51
CA VAL A 249 4.04 6.87 9.29
C VAL A 249 2.91 7.89 9.31
N LEU A 250 3.24 9.14 9.03
CA LEU A 250 2.27 10.19 8.72
C LEU A 250 2.27 10.45 7.22
N GLY A 251 1.10 10.54 6.61
CA GLY A 251 1.00 10.75 5.17
C GLY A 251 -0.22 11.55 4.77
N ILE A 252 -0.22 12.02 3.53
CA ILE A 252 -1.34 12.74 2.91
C ILE A 252 -2.13 11.76 2.05
N ARG A 253 -3.40 11.58 2.33
CA ARG A 253 -4.27 10.68 1.57
C ARG A 253 -4.41 11.17 0.13
N GLY A 254 -4.18 10.26 -0.83
CA GLY A 254 -4.28 10.56 -2.25
C GLY A 254 -3.12 11.34 -2.86
N ARG A 255 -2.15 11.77 -2.05
CA ARG A 255 -0.92 12.48 -2.53
C ARG A 255 0.34 11.63 -2.43
N HIS A 256 0.31 10.52 -1.69
CA HIS A 256 1.44 9.60 -1.65
C HIS A 256 1.48 8.69 -2.89
N SER A 257 2.66 8.22 -3.22
CA SER A 257 2.91 7.36 -4.38
C SER A 257 3.22 5.91 -4.01
N VAL A 258 2.75 5.47 -2.84
CA VAL A 258 2.77 4.05 -2.46
C VAL A 258 1.57 3.38 -3.10
N ILE A 259 1.83 2.46 -4.04
CA ILE A 259 0.81 1.93 -4.94
C ILE A 259 0.56 0.43 -4.74
N TRP A 260 -0.69 0.05 -4.95
CA TRP A 260 -1.11 -1.31 -5.24
C TRP A 260 -1.35 -1.43 -6.74
N LEU A 261 -0.59 -2.28 -7.37
CA LEU A 261 -0.70 -2.54 -8.80
C LEU A 261 -1.48 -3.84 -9.01
N ASN A 262 -2.66 -3.73 -9.58
CA ASN A 262 -3.49 -4.88 -9.91
C ASN A 262 -3.48 -5.13 -11.42
N ARG A 263 -3.07 -6.33 -11.83
CA ARG A 263 -3.15 -6.77 -13.22
C ARG A 263 -4.34 -7.69 -13.45
N MET A 264 -4.49 -8.68 -12.56
CA MET A 264 -5.61 -9.62 -12.60
C MET A 264 -6.11 -9.86 -11.20
N ASP A 265 -7.41 -9.68 -11.04
CA ASP A 265 -8.12 -10.01 -9.81
C ASP A 265 -8.02 -11.51 -9.53
N PRO A 266 -8.22 -11.95 -8.29
CA PRO A 266 -8.18 -13.36 -7.95
C PRO A 266 -9.14 -14.17 -8.84
N TRP A 267 -8.59 -15.17 -9.53
CA TRP A 267 -9.37 -16.10 -10.34
C TRP A 267 -9.04 -17.53 -9.95
N ARG A 268 -9.95 -18.43 -10.21
CA ARG A 268 -9.78 -19.84 -9.93
C ARG A 268 -9.26 -20.59 -11.12
N VAL A 269 -8.42 -21.56 -10.83
CA VAL A 269 -7.96 -22.57 -11.78
C VAL A 269 -8.36 -23.94 -11.30
N LYS A 270 -8.70 -24.82 -12.23
CA LYS A 270 -9.02 -26.21 -12.01
C LYS A 270 -8.15 -27.06 -12.90
N GLY A 271 -7.62 -28.12 -12.35
CA GLY A 271 -6.84 -29.13 -13.06
C GLY A 271 -7.12 -30.52 -12.52
N GLY A 272 -6.51 -31.50 -13.13
CA GLY A 272 -6.49 -32.86 -12.64
C GLY A 272 -5.09 -33.44 -12.85
N ASN A 273 -4.64 -34.22 -11.88
CA ASN A 273 -3.41 -35.00 -12.01
C ASN A 273 -3.76 -36.36 -12.57
N PHE A 274 -3.33 -36.66 -13.80
CA PHE A 274 -3.60 -37.92 -14.47
C PHE A 274 -2.98 -39.11 -13.72
N ALA A 275 -1.80 -38.93 -13.17
CA ALA A 275 -1.08 -40.01 -12.50
C ALA A 275 -1.74 -40.45 -11.17
N THR A 276 -2.26 -39.49 -10.42
CA THR A 276 -2.91 -39.74 -9.11
C THR A 276 -4.43 -39.74 -9.19
N GLN A 277 -5.00 -39.34 -10.35
CA GLN A 277 -6.44 -39.14 -10.59
C GLN A 277 -7.08 -38.13 -9.63
N ASN A 278 -6.29 -37.29 -8.97
CA ASN A 278 -6.76 -36.27 -8.04
C ASN A 278 -7.24 -35.03 -8.79
N SER A 279 -8.26 -34.38 -8.24
CA SER A 279 -8.73 -33.08 -8.69
C SER A 279 -7.96 -31.96 -8.01
N GLN A 280 -7.47 -31.00 -8.78
CA GLN A 280 -6.70 -29.86 -8.30
C GLN A 280 -7.52 -28.57 -8.43
N TYR A 281 -7.53 -27.78 -7.37
CA TYR A 281 -8.20 -26.49 -7.31
C TYR A 281 -7.19 -25.42 -6.84
N GLY A 282 -7.15 -24.31 -7.54
CA GLY A 282 -6.25 -23.22 -7.21
C GLY A 282 -6.91 -21.86 -7.32
N ILE A 283 -6.37 -20.89 -6.59
CA ILE A 283 -6.65 -19.47 -6.73
C ILE A 283 -5.35 -18.78 -7.10
N LEU A 284 -5.42 -17.96 -8.14
CA LEU A 284 -4.31 -17.16 -8.63
C LEU A 284 -4.70 -15.69 -8.62
N SER A 285 -3.73 -14.80 -8.42
CA SER A 285 -3.88 -13.35 -8.55
C SER A 285 -2.59 -12.79 -9.14
N ARG A 286 -2.69 -11.74 -9.95
CA ARG A 286 -1.51 -11.05 -10.47
C ARG A 286 -1.52 -9.62 -9.98
N HIS A 287 -0.62 -9.33 -9.04
CA HIS A 287 -0.50 -8.02 -8.43
C HIS A 287 0.95 -7.76 -8.01
N SER A 288 1.24 -6.52 -7.70
CA SER A 288 2.49 -6.11 -7.07
C SER A 288 2.26 -4.88 -6.22
N THR A 289 3.23 -4.54 -5.38
CA THR A 289 3.22 -3.34 -4.56
C THR A 289 4.56 -2.65 -4.62
N GLY A 290 4.57 -1.35 -4.42
CA GLY A 290 5.80 -0.58 -4.40
C GLY A 290 5.53 0.89 -4.18
N HIS A 291 6.59 1.68 -4.21
CA HIS A 291 6.50 3.14 -4.18
C HIS A 291 7.23 3.71 -5.39
N THR A 292 6.65 4.70 -6.02
CA THR A 292 7.24 5.35 -7.20
C THR A 292 7.84 6.72 -6.86
N ASP A 293 7.46 7.29 -5.73
CA ASP A 293 7.96 8.56 -5.21
C ASP A 293 7.86 8.53 -3.68
N TRP A 294 8.77 9.21 -3.00
CA TRP A 294 8.84 9.32 -1.55
C TRP A 294 7.94 10.43 -0.99
N ARG A 295 7.47 11.34 -1.84
CA ARG A 295 6.68 12.52 -1.43
C ARG A 295 5.30 12.14 -0.93
N GLY A 296 4.76 12.99 -0.05
CA GLY A 296 3.45 12.79 0.56
C GLY A 296 3.43 11.86 1.75
N VAL A 297 4.61 11.37 2.20
CA VAL A 297 4.75 10.57 3.42
C VAL A 297 5.99 10.97 4.20
N THR A 298 5.93 10.82 5.52
CA THR A 298 7.08 10.91 6.43
C THR A 298 7.04 9.74 7.40
N GLY A 299 8.20 9.15 7.68
CA GLY A 299 8.33 7.96 8.49
C GLY A 299 9.13 8.19 9.78
N ASN A 300 8.76 7.45 10.81
CA ASN A 300 9.53 7.35 12.04
C ASN A 300 9.71 5.88 12.39
N ALA A 301 10.95 5.45 12.59
CA ALA A 301 11.25 4.06 12.94
C ALA A 301 10.73 3.68 14.34
N GLY A 302 10.33 4.66 15.14
CA GLY A 302 9.85 4.47 16.50
C GLY A 302 10.98 4.17 17.48
N ALA A 303 10.68 4.24 18.76
CA ALA A 303 11.58 3.93 19.88
C ALA A 303 10.88 3.00 20.88
#